data_38a90ae9cdcc7379b21e494df6331b30
#
_entry.id   38a90ae9cdcc7379b21e494df6331b30
#
_cell.length_a   1.000
_cell.length_b   1.000
_cell.length_c   1.000
_cell.angle_alpha   90.00
_cell.angle_beta   90.00
_cell.angle_gamma   90.00
#
_symmetry.space_group_name_H-M   'P 1'
#
loop_
_entity.id
_entity.type
_entity.pdbx_description
1 polymer ?
#
loop_
_entity_poly.entity_id
_entity_poly.type
_entity_poly.pdbx_seq_one_letter_code
_entity_poly.pdbx_strand_id
1 'polypeptide(L)'
;MTSGTSAAPTPGTSAAPSAAVSFPSDFAWGAATAAYQIEGSATADGRTPSIWDTFSHTPGKTLGGDTGDVAVDHYRRRPDDVALMAELGLTAYRFSVSWSRVQPTGRGPAVQRGLDFYRGLVDDLLARGITPALTLYHWDLPQELEDAGGWPVRETAERFAEYAALVGEALGDRVEMWTTLNEPWCSAFLGYGSGVHAPGRTDPVAALRAAHHLNLGHGLAAQALRSVLPARARIGISLNPSAVRARTEDPADLDARRRIDALANRVFADPILHGHYPADLLADTVRLTDWSFVADTDLTAIHQPLDFLGINYYQPTVVSAPDPDAPAGPRSDGHGASDHSPWPGSEDIVFHPAPGERTAMGWSVDPTGLHELLMHYSAEAPGVALYVTENGVAYDDKPGPDGSVHDPDRIRYLDGHLRAIRRAITEGADVRGYFQWSLMDNFEWAYGYSKRFGLVYIDYETQRRTPKSSARWYAQAARSGELPPLP
;
A
#
# COMPACT_ATOMS: atom_id res chain seq x y z
N MET A 1 -22.31 -1.38 74.83
CA MET A 1 -20.91 -1.77 74.56
C MET A 1 -20.91 -2.67 73.34
N THR A 2 -20.65 -2.14 72.15
CA THR A 2 -20.48 -2.91 70.94
C THR A 2 -19.23 -2.35 70.29
N SER A 3 -18.21 -3.17 70.33
CA SER A 3 -16.89 -2.93 69.76
C SER A 3 -16.95 -3.06 68.22
N GLY A 4 -16.70 -1.96 67.48
CA GLY A 4 -16.50 -1.94 66.01
C GLY A 4 -15.07 -2.31 65.74
N THR A 5 -14.87 -3.38 64.99
CA THR A 5 -13.59 -3.77 64.34
C THR A 5 -13.43 -3.04 63.03
N SER A 6 -12.46 -2.12 62.97
CA SER A 6 -11.99 -1.48 61.71
C SER A 6 -11.18 -2.48 60.91
N ALA A 7 -11.61 -2.77 59.71
CA ALA A 7 -10.83 -3.54 58.72
C ALA A 7 -9.83 -2.59 58.04
N ALA A 8 -8.54 -2.98 58.03
CA ALA A 8 -7.47 -2.30 57.31
C ALA A 8 -7.63 -2.48 55.79
N PRO A 9 -7.25 -1.48 54.96
CA PRO A 9 -7.29 -1.61 53.53
C PRO A 9 -6.21 -2.58 53.02
N THR A 10 -6.60 -3.51 52.16
CA THR A 10 -5.72 -4.43 51.45
C THR A 10 -4.76 -3.65 50.52
N PRO A 11 -3.47 -3.99 50.47
CA PRO A 11 -2.55 -3.31 49.55
C PRO A 11 -2.93 -3.65 48.10
N GLY A 12 -3.07 -2.61 47.28
CA GLY A 12 -3.31 -2.72 45.85
C GLY A 12 -2.19 -3.52 45.18
N THR A 13 -2.56 -4.53 44.44
CA THR A 13 -1.66 -5.25 43.52
C THR A 13 -1.13 -4.28 42.50
N SER A 14 0.12 -3.86 42.66
CA SER A 14 0.90 -3.19 41.62
C SER A 14 0.95 -4.13 40.39
N ALA A 15 0.31 -3.74 39.31
CA ALA A 15 0.47 -4.42 38.05
C ALA A 15 1.97 -4.43 37.70
N ALA A 16 2.53 -5.62 37.49
CA ALA A 16 3.89 -5.75 37.03
C ALA A 16 4.05 -4.94 35.72
N PRO A 17 5.18 -4.22 35.53
CA PRO A 17 5.41 -3.51 34.28
C PRO A 17 5.29 -4.49 33.12
N SER A 18 4.43 -4.18 32.15
CA SER A 18 4.31 -4.96 30.91
C SER A 18 5.71 -5.08 30.31
N ALA A 19 6.14 -6.32 30.04
CA ALA A 19 7.44 -6.55 29.42
C ALA A 19 7.59 -5.69 28.17
N ALA A 20 8.77 -5.07 28.03
CA ALA A 20 9.07 -4.24 26.86
C ALA A 20 8.87 -5.05 25.56
N VAL A 21 8.17 -4.49 24.59
CA VAL A 21 7.95 -5.11 23.28
C VAL A 21 9.12 -4.75 22.38
N SER A 22 10.05 -5.69 22.21
CA SER A 22 11.27 -5.51 21.42
C SER A 22 11.17 -6.26 20.09
N PHE A 23 11.81 -5.70 19.05
CA PHE A 23 11.91 -6.25 17.71
C PHE A 23 13.32 -6.80 17.45
N PRO A 24 13.51 -7.67 16.43
CA PRO A 24 14.85 -8.09 16.00
C PRO A 24 15.75 -6.89 15.69
N SER A 25 17.04 -7.01 15.96
CA SER A 25 18.01 -5.91 15.78
C SER A 25 18.20 -5.46 14.34
N ASP A 26 17.86 -6.32 13.39
CA ASP A 26 17.88 -6.11 11.94
C ASP A 26 16.51 -5.76 11.36
N PHE A 27 15.50 -5.53 12.21
CA PHE A 27 14.15 -5.13 11.78
C PHE A 27 14.19 -3.75 11.13
N ALA A 28 13.68 -3.65 9.89
CA ALA A 28 13.64 -2.39 9.16
C ALA A 28 12.52 -1.48 9.66
N TRP A 29 12.89 -0.30 10.16
CA TRP A 29 11.96 0.75 10.58
C TRP A 29 11.87 1.81 9.49
N GLY A 30 10.84 1.76 8.69
CA GLY A 30 10.70 2.60 7.51
C GLY A 30 9.45 3.47 7.50
N ALA A 31 9.39 4.33 6.50
CA ALA A 31 8.19 5.00 6.08
C ALA A 31 8.07 4.90 4.55
N ALA A 32 6.85 5.00 4.03
CA ALA A 32 6.58 4.87 2.61
C ALA A 32 5.95 6.14 2.02
N THR A 33 6.14 6.33 0.72
CA THR A 33 5.48 7.35 -0.10
C THR A 33 5.32 6.84 -1.53
N ALA A 34 4.51 7.53 -2.34
CA ALA A 34 4.40 7.28 -3.78
C ALA A 34 4.70 8.55 -4.58
N ALA A 35 5.32 8.37 -5.75
CA ALA A 35 5.82 9.46 -6.58
C ALA A 35 4.75 10.52 -6.90
N TYR A 36 3.60 10.12 -7.44
CA TYR A 36 2.54 11.06 -7.80
C TYR A 36 2.01 11.85 -6.60
N GLN A 37 1.96 11.22 -5.44
CA GLN A 37 1.39 11.79 -4.22
C GLN A 37 2.28 12.85 -3.57
N ILE A 38 3.61 12.82 -3.82
CA ILE A 38 4.55 13.70 -3.12
C ILE A 38 5.42 14.58 -4.01
N GLU A 39 5.78 14.13 -5.22
CA GLU A 39 6.83 14.76 -6.01
C GLU A 39 6.45 16.16 -6.49
N GLY A 40 5.24 16.33 -7.02
CA GLY A 40 4.89 17.51 -7.79
C GLY A 40 5.74 17.65 -9.04
N SER A 41 6.01 18.88 -9.47
CA SER A 41 6.82 19.16 -10.67
C SER A 41 6.33 18.35 -11.89
N ALA A 42 5.01 18.37 -12.10
CA ALA A 42 4.28 17.51 -13.02
C ALA A 42 4.74 17.62 -14.49
N THR A 43 5.33 18.75 -14.88
CA THR A 43 5.82 19.00 -16.25
C THR A 43 7.32 19.26 -16.33
N ALA A 44 8.05 19.06 -15.22
CA ALA A 44 9.48 19.34 -15.16
C ALA A 44 10.31 18.26 -15.84
N ASP A 45 11.44 18.68 -16.44
CA ASP A 45 12.52 17.82 -16.92
C ASP A 45 12.11 16.74 -17.92
N GLY A 46 11.06 17.02 -18.73
CA GLY A 46 10.58 16.13 -19.77
C GLY A 46 9.56 15.07 -19.31
N ARG A 47 9.08 15.16 -18.05
CA ARG A 47 7.97 14.35 -17.59
C ARG A 47 6.70 14.64 -18.40
N THR A 48 5.99 13.62 -18.80
CA THR A 48 4.67 13.69 -19.44
C THR A 48 3.56 13.31 -18.45
N PRO A 49 2.29 13.57 -18.78
CA PRO A 49 1.19 13.15 -17.94
C PRO A 49 1.15 11.63 -17.71
N SER A 50 0.86 11.23 -16.50
CA SER A 50 0.36 9.90 -16.15
C SER A 50 -1.16 9.89 -16.17
N ILE A 51 -1.77 8.71 -16.03
CA ILE A 51 -3.22 8.57 -15.88
C ILE A 51 -3.77 9.38 -14.70
N TRP A 52 -2.99 9.56 -13.64
CA TRP A 52 -3.39 10.37 -12.48
C TRP A 52 -3.37 11.87 -12.76
N ASP A 53 -2.45 12.36 -13.60
CA ASP A 53 -2.50 13.75 -14.06
C ASP A 53 -3.81 14.01 -14.82
N THR A 54 -4.13 13.17 -15.80
CA THR A 54 -5.37 13.29 -16.58
C THR A 54 -6.62 13.16 -15.71
N PHE A 55 -6.64 12.18 -14.80
CA PHE A 55 -7.77 11.91 -13.92
C PHE A 55 -8.02 13.08 -12.95
N SER A 56 -7.00 13.57 -12.26
CA SER A 56 -7.15 14.64 -11.28
C SER A 56 -7.54 15.99 -11.89
N HIS A 57 -7.16 16.23 -13.16
CA HIS A 57 -7.61 17.40 -13.90
C HIS A 57 -9.01 17.24 -14.50
N THR A 58 -9.60 16.04 -14.45
CA THR A 58 -10.98 15.84 -14.91
C THR A 58 -11.96 16.30 -13.83
N PRO A 59 -12.89 17.23 -14.14
CA PRO A 59 -13.81 17.76 -13.14
C PRO A 59 -14.60 16.68 -12.40
N GLY A 60 -14.65 16.77 -11.07
CA GLY A 60 -15.40 15.86 -10.19
C GLY A 60 -14.72 14.53 -9.88
N LYS A 61 -13.50 14.29 -10.38
CA LYS A 61 -12.76 13.04 -10.11
C LYS A 61 -11.96 13.07 -8.81
N THR A 62 -11.60 14.25 -8.34
CA THR A 62 -10.94 14.44 -7.04
C THR A 62 -11.73 15.41 -6.18
N LEU A 63 -11.68 15.23 -4.87
CA LEU A 63 -12.34 16.14 -3.93
C LEU A 63 -11.72 17.53 -4.04
N GLY A 64 -12.58 18.55 -4.19
CA GLY A 64 -12.13 19.94 -4.32
C GLY A 64 -11.45 20.27 -5.66
N GLY A 65 -11.29 19.31 -6.57
CA GLY A 65 -10.50 19.49 -7.80
C GLY A 65 -9.00 19.51 -7.54
N ASP A 66 -8.55 18.91 -6.44
CA ASP A 66 -7.14 18.82 -6.09
C ASP A 66 -6.35 18.00 -7.12
N THR A 67 -5.10 18.39 -7.38
CA THR A 67 -4.18 17.73 -8.33
C THR A 67 -2.83 17.44 -7.69
N GLY A 68 -2.05 16.53 -8.29
CA GLY A 68 -0.68 16.24 -7.87
C GLY A 68 0.38 17.19 -8.44
N ASP A 69 0.01 18.31 -9.07
CA ASP A 69 0.94 19.18 -9.78
C ASP A 69 2.06 19.77 -8.92
N VAL A 70 1.72 20.11 -7.69
CA VAL A 70 2.66 20.59 -6.67
C VAL A 70 2.89 19.54 -5.60
N ALA A 71 1.83 18.82 -5.21
CA ALA A 71 1.84 17.85 -4.13
C ALA A 71 2.51 18.41 -2.87
N VAL A 72 3.59 17.79 -2.41
CA VAL A 72 4.41 18.32 -1.32
C VAL A 72 5.79 18.80 -1.80
N ASP A 73 5.94 19.01 -3.12
CA ASP A 73 7.15 19.55 -3.77
C ASP A 73 8.43 18.76 -3.43
N HIS A 74 8.28 17.44 -3.20
CA HIS A 74 9.41 16.57 -2.85
C HIS A 74 10.49 16.56 -3.94
N TYR A 75 10.11 16.72 -5.20
CA TYR A 75 11.06 16.80 -6.32
C TYR A 75 12.15 17.85 -6.09
N ARG A 76 11.81 19.01 -5.52
CA ARG A 76 12.75 20.09 -5.20
C ARG A 76 13.29 20.03 -3.78
N ARG A 77 12.48 19.49 -2.84
CA ARG A 77 12.78 19.49 -1.40
C ARG A 77 13.39 18.17 -0.90
N ARG A 78 13.72 17.27 -1.82
CA ARG A 78 14.32 15.96 -1.52
C ARG A 78 15.42 15.99 -0.45
N PRO A 79 16.42 16.89 -0.53
CA PRO A 79 17.51 16.89 0.48
C PRO A 79 17.01 17.19 1.90
N ASP A 80 16.04 18.10 2.05
CA ASP A 80 15.44 18.47 3.33
C ASP A 80 14.58 17.32 3.87
N ASP A 81 13.79 16.67 3.00
CA ASP A 81 12.96 15.54 3.38
C ASP A 81 13.81 14.33 3.80
N VAL A 82 14.90 14.04 3.11
CA VAL A 82 15.83 12.97 3.51
C VAL A 82 16.58 13.32 4.80
N ALA A 83 16.92 14.59 5.03
CA ALA A 83 17.49 15.02 6.32
C ALA A 83 16.50 14.78 7.47
N LEU A 84 15.21 15.09 7.25
CA LEU A 84 14.15 14.84 8.23
C LEU A 84 13.97 13.35 8.53
N MET A 85 14.03 12.47 7.51
CA MET A 85 14.01 11.00 7.72
C MET A 85 15.13 10.53 8.65
N ALA A 86 16.33 11.06 8.46
CA ALA A 86 17.49 10.75 9.32
C ALA A 86 17.28 11.28 10.75
N GLU A 87 16.75 12.50 10.92
CA GLU A 87 16.39 13.04 12.23
C GLU A 87 15.34 12.18 12.94
N LEU A 88 14.41 11.61 12.22
CA LEU A 88 13.42 10.67 12.73
C LEU A 88 14.00 9.26 12.98
N GLY A 89 15.26 9.02 12.64
CA GLY A 89 15.92 7.73 12.89
C GLY A 89 15.38 6.59 12.04
N LEU A 90 14.80 6.87 10.88
CA LEU A 90 14.35 5.84 9.95
C LEU A 90 15.55 5.06 9.41
N THR A 91 15.45 3.73 9.36
CA THR A 91 16.49 2.84 8.82
C THR A 91 16.24 2.46 7.36
N ALA A 92 15.00 2.68 6.88
CA ALA A 92 14.62 2.41 5.49
C ALA A 92 13.60 3.45 4.99
N TYR A 93 13.59 3.67 3.68
CA TYR A 93 12.58 4.51 3.04
C TYR A 93 12.08 3.84 1.76
N ARG A 94 10.76 3.62 1.69
CA ARG A 94 10.10 3.07 0.51
C ARG A 94 9.52 4.21 -0.32
N PHE A 95 9.93 4.27 -1.58
CA PHE A 95 9.49 5.27 -2.55
C PHE A 95 9.19 4.61 -3.89
N SER A 96 8.35 5.22 -4.71
CA SER A 96 8.14 4.75 -6.06
C SER A 96 8.85 5.63 -7.09
N VAL A 97 9.11 5.05 -8.26
CA VAL A 97 9.64 5.75 -9.42
C VAL A 97 8.50 6.11 -10.35
N SER A 98 8.34 7.40 -10.70
CA SER A 98 7.36 7.83 -11.67
C SER A 98 7.77 7.37 -13.07
N TRP A 99 7.02 6.42 -13.63
CA TRP A 99 7.30 5.88 -14.96
C TRP A 99 7.32 6.98 -16.03
N SER A 100 6.34 7.88 -16.01
CA SER A 100 6.25 9.00 -16.96
C SER A 100 7.37 10.03 -16.80
N ARG A 101 8.08 10.08 -15.66
CA ARG A 101 9.26 10.92 -15.47
C ARG A 101 10.52 10.29 -16.07
N VAL A 102 10.63 8.97 -15.99
CA VAL A 102 11.81 8.23 -16.47
C VAL A 102 11.65 7.86 -17.94
N GLN A 103 10.47 7.45 -18.36
CA GLN A 103 10.18 7.02 -19.73
C GLN A 103 8.81 7.60 -20.16
N PRO A 104 8.77 8.86 -20.61
CA PRO A 104 7.56 9.67 -20.78
C PRO A 104 6.44 9.02 -21.57
N THR A 105 6.77 8.32 -22.66
CA THR A 105 5.78 7.65 -23.52
C THR A 105 5.55 6.19 -23.15
N GLY A 106 6.17 5.73 -22.05
CA GLY A 106 6.20 4.31 -21.68
C GLY A 106 7.03 3.44 -22.62
N ARG A 107 7.80 4.02 -23.53
CA ARG A 107 8.61 3.36 -24.56
C ARG A 107 9.89 4.15 -24.83
N GLY A 108 10.86 3.49 -25.50
CA GLY A 108 12.09 4.12 -25.94
C GLY A 108 13.06 4.45 -24.78
N PRO A 109 14.05 5.31 -25.03
CA PRO A 109 15.11 5.57 -24.08
C PRO A 109 14.62 6.36 -22.87
N ALA A 110 15.33 6.22 -21.74
CA ALA A 110 15.06 6.98 -20.54
C ALA A 110 15.40 8.47 -20.70
N VAL A 111 14.63 9.31 -20.04
CA VAL A 111 14.96 10.71 -19.81
C VAL A 111 15.99 10.79 -18.69
N GLN A 112 17.20 11.21 -19.05
CA GLN A 112 18.34 11.20 -18.13
C GLN A 112 18.09 12.04 -16.87
N ARG A 113 17.46 13.23 -16.99
CA ARG A 113 17.13 14.08 -15.84
C ARG A 113 16.15 13.43 -14.86
N GLY A 114 15.21 12.62 -15.37
CA GLY A 114 14.32 11.82 -14.53
C GLY A 114 15.08 10.77 -13.72
N LEU A 115 16.01 10.06 -14.36
CA LEU A 115 16.90 9.12 -13.66
C LEU A 115 17.83 9.81 -12.66
N ASP A 116 18.34 11.01 -12.98
CA ASP A 116 19.25 11.75 -12.11
C ASP A 116 18.56 12.19 -10.81
N PHE A 117 17.27 12.49 -10.86
CA PHE A 117 16.49 12.74 -9.64
C PHE A 117 16.51 11.53 -8.70
N TYR A 118 16.23 10.32 -9.20
CA TYR A 118 16.21 9.12 -8.38
C TYR A 118 17.61 8.67 -7.97
N ARG A 119 18.62 8.86 -8.81
CA ARG A 119 20.03 8.64 -8.40
C ARG A 119 20.39 9.52 -7.21
N GLY A 120 20.05 10.81 -7.30
CA GLY A 120 20.28 11.73 -6.20
C GLY A 120 19.50 11.39 -4.94
N LEU A 121 18.25 10.88 -5.06
CA LEU A 121 17.48 10.41 -3.90
C LEU A 121 18.17 9.21 -3.23
N VAL A 122 18.57 8.22 -4.02
CA VAL A 122 19.29 7.04 -3.51
C VAL A 122 20.61 7.44 -2.85
N ASP A 123 21.39 8.34 -3.46
CA ASP A 123 22.64 8.82 -2.89
C ASP A 123 22.45 9.57 -1.56
N ASP A 124 21.41 10.42 -1.48
CA ASP A 124 21.07 11.17 -0.26
C ASP A 124 20.65 10.23 0.89
N LEU A 125 19.90 9.16 0.59
CA LEU A 125 19.48 8.14 1.56
C LEU A 125 20.67 7.35 2.08
N LEU A 126 21.47 6.81 1.18
CA LEU A 126 22.66 6.01 1.54
C LEU A 126 23.70 6.81 2.32
N ALA A 127 23.90 8.08 1.97
CA ALA A 127 24.79 8.98 2.71
C ALA A 127 24.36 9.19 4.18
N ARG A 128 23.09 8.90 4.50
CA ARG A 128 22.53 8.99 5.85
C ARG A 128 22.25 7.63 6.50
N GLY A 129 22.70 6.54 5.87
CA GLY A 129 22.50 5.18 6.37
C GLY A 129 21.07 4.67 6.28
N ILE A 130 20.24 5.27 5.40
CA ILE A 130 18.85 4.86 5.16
C ILE A 130 18.81 3.94 3.95
N THR A 131 18.30 2.73 4.13
CA THR A 131 18.18 1.74 3.06
C THR A 131 17.07 2.14 2.09
N PRO A 132 17.37 2.30 0.79
CA PRO A 132 16.34 2.56 -0.22
C PRO A 132 15.56 1.28 -0.55
N ALA A 133 14.22 1.34 -0.48
CA ALA A 133 13.30 0.31 -0.94
C ALA A 133 12.50 0.90 -2.11
N LEU A 134 12.79 0.44 -3.33
CA LEU A 134 12.25 1.02 -4.55
C LEU A 134 11.02 0.24 -5.02
N THR A 135 9.96 0.98 -5.34
CA THR A 135 8.76 0.47 -6.03
C THR A 135 8.76 0.98 -7.47
N LEU A 136 8.66 0.08 -8.45
CA LEU A 136 8.68 0.45 -9.87
C LEU A 136 7.37 1.11 -10.30
N TYR A 137 6.23 0.64 -9.81
CA TYR A 137 4.92 1.14 -10.22
C TYR A 137 3.99 1.33 -9.02
N HIS A 138 3.54 2.56 -8.85
CA HIS A 138 2.55 2.95 -7.83
C HIS A 138 1.44 3.79 -8.48
N TRP A 139 0.76 3.16 -9.47
CA TRP A 139 -0.48 3.54 -10.13
C TRP A 139 -0.38 4.65 -11.20
N ASP A 140 0.79 5.22 -11.41
CA ASP A 140 1.03 6.35 -12.31
C ASP A 140 1.49 5.90 -13.73
N LEU A 141 0.66 5.09 -14.38
CA LEU A 141 0.87 4.65 -15.77
C LEU A 141 1.01 5.87 -16.71
N PRO A 142 2.02 5.92 -17.59
CA PRO A 142 2.07 6.94 -18.63
C PRO A 142 0.76 7.02 -19.43
N GLN A 143 0.23 8.22 -19.63
CA GLN A 143 -1.06 8.41 -20.30
C GLN A 143 -1.08 7.80 -21.71
N GLU A 144 0.03 7.87 -22.45
CA GLU A 144 0.11 7.27 -23.79
C GLU A 144 -0.06 5.73 -23.80
N LEU A 145 0.33 5.04 -22.73
CA LEU A 145 0.07 3.62 -22.59
C LEU A 145 -1.42 3.35 -22.31
N GLU A 146 -2.09 4.21 -21.53
CA GLU A 146 -3.54 4.11 -21.34
C GLU A 146 -4.30 4.40 -22.65
N ASP A 147 -3.88 5.41 -23.41
CA ASP A 147 -4.46 5.75 -24.71
C ASP A 147 -4.31 4.58 -25.71
N ALA A 148 -3.28 3.75 -25.55
CA ALA A 148 -3.08 2.51 -26.31
C ALA A 148 -3.86 1.30 -25.74
N GLY A 149 -4.64 1.48 -24.65
CA GLY A 149 -5.50 0.46 -24.03
C GLY A 149 -5.19 0.14 -22.57
N GLY A 150 -4.08 0.57 -22.04
CA GLY A 150 -3.69 0.45 -20.64
C GLY A 150 -3.41 -0.98 -20.17
N TRP A 151 -3.56 -1.23 -18.86
CA TRP A 151 -3.32 -2.57 -18.30
C TRP A 151 -4.22 -3.69 -18.87
N PRO A 152 -5.46 -3.45 -19.38
CA PRO A 152 -6.21 -4.48 -20.10
C PRO A 152 -5.53 -5.04 -21.34
N VAL A 153 -4.46 -4.40 -21.83
CA VAL A 153 -3.70 -4.82 -23.03
C VAL A 153 -2.36 -5.41 -22.62
N ARG A 154 -2.05 -6.60 -23.15
CA ARG A 154 -0.82 -7.36 -22.87
C ARG A 154 0.47 -6.55 -23.10
N GLU A 155 0.50 -5.71 -24.14
CA GLU A 155 1.68 -4.89 -24.44
C GLU A 155 2.11 -4.02 -23.24
N THR A 156 1.18 -3.56 -22.40
CA THR A 156 1.52 -2.77 -21.20
C THR A 156 2.39 -3.57 -20.24
N ALA A 157 2.13 -4.86 -20.05
CA ALA A 157 2.96 -5.74 -19.22
C ALA A 157 4.38 -5.93 -19.80
N GLU A 158 4.48 -6.03 -21.12
CA GLU A 158 5.77 -6.14 -21.81
C GLU A 158 6.57 -4.82 -21.72
N ARG A 159 5.92 -3.66 -21.91
CA ARG A 159 6.55 -2.35 -21.71
C ARG A 159 6.97 -2.11 -20.27
N PHE A 160 6.22 -2.62 -19.31
CA PHE A 160 6.60 -2.56 -17.90
C PHE A 160 7.90 -3.33 -17.60
N ALA A 161 8.11 -4.47 -18.22
CA ALA A 161 9.36 -5.23 -18.12
C ALA A 161 10.56 -4.46 -18.73
N GLU A 162 10.37 -3.81 -19.88
CA GLU A 162 11.40 -2.95 -20.48
C GLU A 162 11.77 -1.78 -19.55
N TYR A 163 10.76 -1.12 -18.97
CA TYR A 163 10.95 -0.05 -18.00
C TYR A 163 11.66 -0.55 -16.72
N ALA A 164 11.28 -1.73 -16.22
CA ALA A 164 11.93 -2.34 -15.07
C ALA A 164 13.43 -2.57 -15.29
N ALA A 165 13.81 -3.13 -16.44
CA ALA A 165 15.21 -3.30 -16.81
C ALA A 165 15.95 -1.97 -16.87
N LEU A 166 15.35 -0.94 -17.48
CA LEU A 166 15.94 0.39 -17.62
C LEU A 166 16.22 1.05 -16.27
N VAL A 167 15.27 0.96 -15.32
CA VAL A 167 15.46 1.48 -13.96
C VAL A 167 16.48 0.62 -13.19
N GLY A 168 16.43 -0.71 -13.39
CA GLY A 168 17.40 -1.67 -12.83
C GLY A 168 18.84 -1.36 -13.23
N GLU A 169 19.10 -1.12 -14.51
CA GLU A 169 20.42 -0.73 -15.02
C GLU A 169 20.90 0.61 -14.43
N ALA A 170 19.96 1.55 -14.19
CA ALA A 170 20.30 2.88 -13.70
C ALA A 170 20.59 2.96 -12.20
N LEU A 171 19.98 2.10 -11.37
CA LEU A 171 19.99 2.19 -9.90
C LEU A 171 20.44 0.89 -9.20
N GLY A 172 20.58 -0.21 -9.94
CA GLY A 172 20.83 -1.54 -9.37
C GLY A 172 22.17 -1.73 -8.70
N ASP A 173 23.13 -0.84 -8.92
CA ASP A 173 24.40 -0.81 -8.23
C ASP A 173 24.27 -0.42 -6.74
N ARG A 174 23.19 0.26 -6.35
CA ARG A 174 22.96 0.89 -5.03
C ARG A 174 21.66 0.49 -4.34
N VAL A 175 20.63 0.08 -5.08
CA VAL A 175 19.35 -0.35 -4.52
C VAL A 175 19.34 -1.88 -4.42
N GLU A 176 18.99 -2.40 -3.24
CA GLU A 176 18.90 -3.84 -3.03
C GLU A 176 17.47 -4.36 -2.92
N MET A 177 16.49 -3.54 -2.51
CA MET A 177 15.09 -3.94 -2.34
C MET A 177 14.22 -3.36 -3.47
N TRP A 178 13.64 -4.26 -4.27
CA TRP A 178 12.87 -3.92 -5.47
C TRP A 178 11.47 -4.49 -5.40
N THR A 179 10.48 -3.61 -5.36
CA THR A 179 9.07 -3.96 -5.46
C THR A 179 8.61 -3.69 -6.90
N THR A 180 8.08 -4.69 -7.56
CA THR A 180 7.60 -4.53 -8.94
C THR A 180 6.36 -3.64 -8.98
N LEU A 181 5.28 -4.08 -8.33
CA LEU A 181 3.98 -3.40 -8.29
C LEU A 181 3.58 -3.10 -6.85
N ASN A 182 2.93 -1.95 -6.66
CA ASN A 182 2.15 -1.67 -5.47
C ASN A 182 0.68 -1.93 -5.73
N GLU A 183 0.05 -2.80 -4.92
CA GLU A 183 -1.39 -3.01 -4.87
C GLU A 183 -2.03 -3.16 -6.27
N PRO A 184 -1.73 -4.21 -7.01
CA PRO A 184 -2.30 -4.41 -8.34
C PRO A 184 -3.84 -4.46 -8.31
N TRP A 185 -4.43 -4.79 -7.16
CA TRP A 185 -5.87 -4.76 -6.94
C TRP A 185 -6.46 -3.36 -7.17
N CYS A 186 -5.84 -2.33 -6.59
CA CYS A 186 -6.30 -0.95 -6.75
C CYS A 186 -6.22 -0.50 -8.22
N SER A 187 -5.11 -0.81 -8.89
CA SER A 187 -4.96 -0.48 -10.31
C SER A 187 -6.02 -1.17 -11.17
N ALA A 188 -6.27 -2.47 -10.95
CA ALA A 188 -7.21 -3.24 -11.75
C ALA A 188 -8.68 -2.89 -11.43
N PHE A 189 -9.07 -2.99 -10.16
CA PHE A 189 -10.49 -2.96 -9.81
C PHE A 189 -11.01 -1.55 -9.49
N LEU A 190 -10.21 -0.70 -8.87
CA LEU A 190 -10.60 0.71 -8.69
C LEU A 190 -10.41 1.54 -9.96
N GLY A 191 -9.37 1.23 -10.75
CA GLY A 191 -9.07 1.95 -11.98
C GLY A 191 -9.96 1.56 -13.15
N TYR A 192 -10.21 0.27 -13.37
CA TYR A 192 -10.93 -0.26 -14.54
C TYR A 192 -12.30 -0.83 -14.20
N GLY A 193 -12.57 -1.19 -12.94
CA GLY A 193 -13.86 -1.76 -12.49
C GLY A 193 -14.83 -0.71 -11.99
N SER A 194 -14.54 -0.04 -10.90
CA SER A 194 -15.41 0.98 -10.30
C SER A 194 -15.18 2.39 -10.84
N GLY A 195 -14.00 2.69 -11.36
CA GLY A 195 -13.64 3.99 -11.91
C GLY A 195 -13.43 5.09 -10.88
N VAL A 196 -13.28 4.74 -9.58
CA VAL A 196 -13.00 5.71 -8.51
C VAL A 196 -11.54 6.17 -8.48
N HIS A 197 -10.65 5.41 -9.13
CA HIS A 197 -9.26 5.77 -9.37
C HIS A 197 -8.97 5.91 -10.87
N ALA A 198 -7.85 6.52 -11.20
CA ALA A 198 -7.35 6.59 -12.56
C ALA A 198 -7.16 5.17 -13.15
N PRO A 199 -7.48 4.95 -14.43
CA PRO A 199 -7.91 5.91 -15.44
C PRO A 199 -9.41 6.26 -15.40
N GLY A 200 -10.20 5.68 -14.49
CA GLY A 200 -11.61 6.01 -14.32
C GLY A 200 -12.56 5.22 -15.21
N ARG A 201 -12.16 4.01 -15.65
CA ARG A 201 -13.01 3.11 -16.46
C ARG A 201 -13.91 2.27 -15.57
N THR A 202 -15.04 1.84 -16.11
CA THR A 202 -16.09 1.10 -15.40
C THR A 202 -16.49 -0.16 -16.18
N ASP A 203 -15.51 -0.98 -16.52
CA ASP A 203 -15.62 -2.21 -17.32
C ASP A 203 -15.09 -3.41 -16.52
N PRO A 204 -15.97 -4.30 -16.02
CA PRO A 204 -15.56 -5.44 -15.21
C PRO A 204 -14.67 -6.45 -15.97
N VAL A 205 -14.83 -6.56 -17.30
CA VAL A 205 -13.98 -7.45 -18.12
C VAL A 205 -12.59 -6.83 -18.26
N ALA A 206 -12.52 -5.51 -18.49
CA ALA A 206 -11.24 -4.81 -18.53
C ALA A 206 -10.50 -4.89 -17.18
N ALA A 207 -11.23 -4.84 -16.05
CA ALA A 207 -10.64 -5.01 -14.72
C ALA A 207 -10.00 -6.40 -14.54
N LEU A 208 -10.67 -7.49 -14.96
CA LEU A 208 -10.12 -8.85 -14.90
C LEU A 208 -8.91 -9.01 -15.83
N ARG A 209 -8.95 -8.42 -17.03
CA ARG A 209 -7.79 -8.37 -17.95
C ARG A 209 -6.63 -7.58 -17.35
N ALA A 210 -6.91 -6.45 -16.71
CA ALA A 210 -5.89 -5.64 -16.05
C ALA A 210 -5.25 -6.42 -14.88
N ALA A 211 -6.05 -7.13 -14.07
CA ALA A 211 -5.53 -7.98 -13.00
C ALA A 211 -4.55 -9.05 -13.55
N HIS A 212 -4.93 -9.72 -14.65
CA HIS A 212 -4.04 -10.70 -15.30
C HIS A 212 -2.75 -10.06 -15.83
N HIS A 213 -2.86 -8.95 -16.56
CA HIS A 213 -1.67 -8.32 -17.16
C HIS A 213 -0.79 -7.59 -16.13
N LEU A 214 -1.32 -7.18 -14.98
CA LEU A 214 -0.52 -6.74 -13.84
C LEU A 214 0.27 -7.92 -13.26
N ASN A 215 -0.35 -9.09 -13.06
CA ASN A 215 0.38 -10.30 -12.66
C ASN A 215 1.47 -10.66 -13.67
N LEU A 216 1.14 -10.64 -14.97
CA LEU A 216 2.11 -10.89 -16.04
C LEU A 216 3.25 -9.85 -16.02
N GLY A 217 2.91 -8.58 -15.84
CA GLY A 217 3.88 -7.49 -15.70
C GLY A 217 4.82 -7.69 -14.53
N HIS A 218 4.29 -8.15 -13.36
CA HIS A 218 5.14 -8.54 -12.23
C HIS A 218 6.17 -9.60 -12.62
N GLY A 219 5.72 -10.70 -13.21
CA GLY A 219 6.61 -11.81 -13.56
C GLY A 219 7.66 -11.42 -14.62
N LEU A 220 7.25 -10.73 -15.68
CA LEU A 220 8.16 -10.24 -16.72
C LEU A 220 9.16 -9.22 -16.17
N ALA A 221 8.72 -8.30 -15.28
CA ALA A 221 9.60 -7.35 -14.63
C ALA A 221 10.59 -8.04 -13.68
N ALA A 222 10.16 -9.06 -12.94
CA ALA A 222 11.05 -9.85 -12.10
C ALA A 222 12.16 -10.54 -12.92
N GLN A 223 11.81 -11.15 -14.07
CA GLN A 223 12.78 -11.71 -14.99
C GLN A 223 13.75 -10.66 -15.55
N ALA A 224 13.21 -9.51 -15.99
CA ALA A 224 14.01 -8.40 -16.49
C ALA A 224 14.99 -7.86 -15.44
N LEU A 225 14.52 -7.64 -14.22
CA LEU A 225 15.37 -7.23 -13.10
C LEU A 225 16.45 -8.25 -12.78
N ARG A 226 16.12 -9.56 -12.73
CA ARG A 226 17.11 -10.62 -12.50
C ARG A 226 18.23 -10.64 -13.55
N SER A 227 17.95 -10.20 -14.77
CA SER A 227 18.94 -10.17 -15.85
C SER A 227 19.94 -9.02 -15.74
N VAL A 228 19.59 -7.91 -15.05
CA VAL A 228 20.40 -6.69 -14.99
C VAL A 228 20.92 -6.38 -13.57
N LEU A 229 20.26 -6.89 -12.54
CA LEU A 229 20.64 -6.60 -11.15
C LEU A 229 21.71 -7.54 -10.62
N PRO A 230 22.55 -7.09 -9.67
CA PRO A 230 23.48 -7.96 -8.98
C PRO A 230 22.75 -9.00 -8.12
N ALA A 231 23.40 -10.15 -7.86
CA ALA A 231 22.81 -11.28 -7.14
C ALA A 231 22.33 -10.96 -5.70
N ARG A 232 22.79 -9.85 -5.10
CA ARG A 232 22.34 -9.40 -3.78
C ARG A 232 20.96 -8.71 -3.80
N ALA A 233 20.48 -8.32 -4.99
CA ALA A 233 19.19 -7.65 -5.12
C ALA A 233 18.05 -8.60 -4.75
N ARG A 234 17.11 -8.07 -3.99
CA ARG A 234 15.91 -8.76 -3.55
C ARG A 234 14.71 -8.21 -4.31
N ILE A 235 13.98 -9.08 -4.96
CA ILE A 235 12.82 -8.72 -5.80
C ILE A 235 11.56 -9.30 -5.16
N GLY A 236 10.55 -8.45 -5.03
CA GLY A 236 9.24 -8.81 -4.49
C GLY A 236 8.11 -8.01 -5.11
N ILE A 237 6.94 -8.14 -4.51
CA ILE A 237 5.72 -7.40 -4.86
C ILE A 237 5.05 -6.96 -3.57
N SER A 238 4.33 -5.82 -3.58
CA SER A 238 3.47 -5.41 -2.46
C SER A 238 2.02 -5.64 -2.82
N LEU A 239 1.38 -6.56 -2.09
CA LEU A 239 -0.04 -6.83 -2.20
C LEU A 239 -0.80 -6.12 -1.07
N ASN A 240 -2.07 -5.79 -1.32
CA ASN A 240 -3.00 -5.27 -0.32
C ASN A 240 -4.08 -6.31 0.03
N PRO A 241 -3.69 -7.45 0.62
CA PRO A 241 -4.65 -8.49 0.94
C PRO A 241 -5.64 -8.01 1.99
N SER A 242 -6.87 -8.47 1.86
CA SER A 242 -7.92 -8.17 2.81
C SER A 242 -8.13 -9.34 3.78
N ALA A 243 -8.26 -9.04 5.07
CA ALA A 243 -8.76 -9.98 6.07
C ALA A 243 -10.28 -10.11 5.91
N VAL A 244 -10.71 -10.95 4.96
CA VAL A 244 -12.14 -11.11 4.60
C VAL A 244 -12.84 -12.03 5.61
N ARG A 245 -13.89 -11.52 6.24
CA ARG A 245 -14.69 -12.23 7.25
C ARG A 245 -16.14 -12.33 6.80
N ALA A 246 -16.74 -13.51 6.96
CA ALA A 246 -18.18 -13.69 6.82
C ALA A 246 -18.89 -12.99 8.01
N ARG A 247 -20.05 -12.39 7.77
CA ARG A 247 -20.86 -11.77 8.82
C ARG A 247 -21.39 -12.79 9.83
N THR A 248 -21.75 -13.98 9.33
CA THR A 248 -22.23 -15.12 10.14
C THR A 248 -21.62 -16.41 9.65
N GLU A 249 -21.89 -17.54 10.36
CA GLU A 249 -21.52 -18.88 9.92
C GLU A 249 -22.54 -19.49 8.92
N ASP A 250 -23.50 -18.72 8.43
CA ASP A 250 -24.41 -19.18 7.39
C ASP A 250 -23.63 -19.55 6.12
N PRO A 251 -23.92 -20.71 5.49
CA PRO A 251 -23.25 -21.13 4.27
C PRO A 251 -23.26 -20.07 3.14
N ALA A 252 -24.31 -19.24 3.06
CA ALA A 252 -24.39 -18.17 2.06
C ALA A 252 -23.40 -17.03 2.36
N ASP A 253 -23.21 -16.67 3.64
CA ASP A 253 -22.22 -15.68 4.06
C ASP A 253 -20.78 -16.20 3.91
N LEU A 254 -20.58 -17.50 4.16
CA LEU A 254 -19.30 -18.16 3.93
C LEU A 254 -18.94 -18.19 2.44
N ASP A 255 -19.92 -18.40 1.55
CA ASP A 255 -19.72 -18.30 0.10
C ASP A 255 -19.43 -16.87 -0.35
N ALA A 256 -20.13 -15.88 0.20
CA ALA A 256 -19.83 -14.46 -0.04
C ALA A 256 -18.37 -14.12 0.34
N ARG A 257 -17.90 -14.60 1.51
CA ARG A 257 -16.49 -14.46 1.93
C ARG A 257 -15.55 -15.11 0.93
N ARG A 258 -15.80 -16.36 0.49
CA ARG A 258 -14.98 -17.07 -0.49
C ARG A 258 -14.85 -16.28 -1.81
N ARG A 259 -15.97 -15.74 -2.32
CA ARG A 259 -16.01 -14.96 -3.57
C ARG A 259 -15.21 -13.67 -3.46
N ILE A 260 -15.36 -12.93 -2.36
CA ILE A 260 -14.61 -11.69 -2.14
C ILE A 260 -13.12 -11.99 -1.88
N ASP A 261 -12.80 -13.04 -1.12
CA ASP A 261 -11.42 -13.47 -0.93
C ASP A 261 -10.74 -13.85 -2.27
N ALA A 262 -11.48 -14.51 -3.17
CA ALA A 262 -10.97 -14.82 -4.50
C ALA A 262 -10.59 -13.57 -5.30
N LEU A 263 -11.39 -12.51 -5.25
CA LEU A 263 -11.16 -11.25 -5.96
C LEU A 263 -10.20 -10.30 -5.22
N ALA A 264 -10.24 -10.27 -3.89
CA ALA A 264 -9.37 -9.41 -3.10
C ALA A 264 -7.92 -9.94 -3.02
N ASN A 265 -7.78 -11.24 -2.86
CA ASN A 265 -6.52 -11.88 -2.48
C ASN A 265 -6.03 -12.86 -3.56
N ARG A 266 -6.79 -13.93 -3.82
CA ARG A 266 -6.30 -15.09 -4.57
C ARG A 266 -6.11 -14.86 -6.07
N VAL A 267 -6.78 -13.88 -6.66
CA VAL A 267 -6.57 -13.49 -8.06
C VAL A 267 -5.14 -12.98 -8.33
N PHE A 268 -4.47 -12.48 -7.30
CA PHE A 268 -3.07 -12.05 -7.36
C PHE A 268 -2.14 -13.06 -6.69
N ALA A 269 -2.45 -13.47 -5.47
CA ALA A 269 -1.58 -14.35 -4.70
C ALA A 269 -1.38 -15.72 -5.33
N ASP A 270 -2.44 -16.40 -5.79
CA ASP A 270 -2.33 -17.76 -6.29
C ASP A 270 -1.48 -17.88 -7.59
N PRO A 271 -1.68 -17.03 -8.63
CA PRO A 271 -0.82 -17.10 -9.82
C PRO A 271 0.63 -16.72 -9.52
N ILE A 272 0.88 -15.80 -8.57
CA ILE A 272 2.23 -15.38 -8.20
C ILE A 272 2.94 -16.45 -7.35
N LEU A 273 2.26 -16.98 -6.33
CA LEU A 273 2.86 -17.93 -5.36
C LEU A 273 2.78 -19.38 -5.81
N HIS A 274 1.73 -19.75 -6.57
CA HIS A 274 1.42 -21.13 -6.90
C HIS A 274 1.31 -21.43 -8.40
N GLY A 275 1.36 -20.43 -9.27
CA GLY A 275 1.35 -20.58 -10.72
C GLY A 275 0.01 -21.02 -11.31
N HIS A 276 -1.12 -20.74 -10.65
CA HIS A 276 -2.45 -21.04 -11.17
C HIS A 276 -3.49 -20.02 -10.67
N TYR A 277 -4.57 -19.85 -11.43
CA TYR A 277 -5.75 -19.12 -10.94
C TYR A 277 -6.67 -20.03 -10.14
N PRO A 278 -7.36 -19.52 -9.10
CA PRO A 278 -8.37 -20.29 -8.36
C PRO A 278 -9.49 -20.75 -9.29
N ALA A 279 -9.83 -22.03 -9.27
CA ALA A 279 -10.88 -22.58 -10.12
C ALA A 279 -12.27 -22.00 -9.82
N ASP A 280 -12.52 -21.64 -8.56
CA ASP A 280 -13.74 -20.97 -8.14
C ASP A 280 -13.85 -19.54 -8.67
N LEU A 281 -12.75 -18.77 -8.71
CA LEU A 281 -12.72 -17.45 -9.35
C LEU A 281 -13.12 -17.54 -10.83
N LEU A 282 -12.54 -18.50 -11.56
CA LEU A 282 -12.86 -18.70 -12.98
C LEU A 282 -14.35 -19.05 -13.17
N ALA A 283 -14.89 -19.89 -12.29
CA ALA A 283 -16.31 -20.27 -12.32
C ALA A 283 -17.23 -19.10 -11.97
N ASP A 284 -16.90 -18.30 -10.96
CA ASP A 284 -17.71 -17.16 -10.53
C ASP A 284 -17.76 -16.04 -11.60
N THR A 285 -16.70 -15.89 -12.37
CA THR A 285 -16.58 -14.84 -13.41
C THR A 285 -16.91 -15.34 -14.82
N VAL A 286 -17.32 -16.59 -15.00
CA VAL A 286 -17.57 -17.22 -16.32
C VAL A 286 -18.61 -16.47 -17.16
N ARG A 287 -19.55 -15.75 -16.53
CA ARG A 287 -20.56 -14.95 -17.23
C ARG A 287 -20.00 -13.65 -17.83
N LEU A 288 -18.85 -13.21 -17.33
CA LEU A 288 -18.16 -11.99 -17.75
C LEU A 288 -17.10 -12.32 -18.82
N THR A 289 -16.33 -13.38 -18.62
CA THR A 289 -15.23 -13.74 -19.50
C THR A 289 -14.91 -15.23 -19.42
N ASP A 290 -14.39 -15.79 -20.51
CA ASP A 290 -13.84 -17.15 -20.59
C ASP A 290 -12.34 -17.21 -20.26
N TRP A 291 -11.74 -16.09 -19.83
CA TRP A 291 -10.31 -15.96 -19.54
C TRP A 291 -9.37 -16.29 -20.72
N SER A 292 -9.88 -16.26 -21.96
CA SER A 292 -9.08 -16.55 -23.18
C SER A 292 -7.92 -15.56 -23.43
N PHE A 293 -7.86 -14.47 -22.67
CA PHE A 293 -6.72 -13.54 -22.69
C PHE A 293 -5.49 -14.07 -21.93
N VAL A 294 -5.63 -15.15 -21.17
CA VAL A 294 -4.51 -15.85 -20.50
C VAL A 294 -3.88 -16.81 -21.49
N ALA A 295 -2.64 -16.52 -21.91
CA ALA A 295 -1.90 -17.41 -22.80
C ALA A 295 -1.25 -18.57 -22.03
N ASP A 296 -0.98 -19.70 -22.71
CA ASP A 296 -0.44 -20.93 -22.12
C ASP A 296 0.85 -20.73 -21.32
N THR A 297 1.67 -19.74 -21.68
CA THR A 297 2.96 -19.45 -21.03
C THR A 297 2.87 -18.44 -19.89
N ASP A 298 1.73 -17.78 -19.72
CA ASP A 298 1.63 -16.63 -18.82
C ASP A 298 1.81 -17.02 -17.34
N LEU A 299 1.17 -18.10 -16.92
CA LEU A 299 1.29 -18.55 -15.52
C LEU A 299 2.73 -18.92 -15.15
N THR A 300 3.49 -19.52 -16.09
CA THR A 300 4.92 -19.75 -15.88
C THR A 300 5.73 -18.45 -15.83
N ALA A 301 5.36 -17.45 -16.62
CA ALA A 301 6.00 -16.15 -16.59
C ALA A 301 5.67 -15.37 -15.30
N ILE A 302 4.44 -15.48 -14.80
CA ILE A 302 3.98 -14.84 -13.56
C ILE A 302 4.66 -15.43 -12.32
N HIS A 303 4.71 -16.76 -12.24
CA HIS A 303 5.25 -17.49 -11.09
C HIS A 303 6.78 -17.44 -11.07
N GLN A 304 7.32 -16.32 -10.63
CA GLN A 304 8.76 -16.12 -10.44
C GLN A 304 9.13 -16.22 -8.96
N PRO A 305 10.34 -16.68 -8.62
CA PRO A 305 10.82 -16.68 -7.24
C PRO A 305 10.77 -15.30 -6.62
N LEU A 306 10.18 -15.19 -5.42
CA LEU A 306 10.18 -13.98 -4.61
C LEU A 306 11.26 -14.05 -3.54
N ASP A 307 11.98 -12.94 -3.33
CA ASP A 307 12.89 -12.78 -2.19
C ASP A 307 12.16 -12.22 -0.96
N PHE A 308 11.05 -11.52 -1.19
CA PHE A 308 10.16 -11.04 -0.14
C PHE A 308 8.74 -10.83 -0.69
N LEU A 309 7.76 -10.82 0.22
CA LEU A 309 6.39 -10.41 -0.04
C LEU A 309 6.04 -9.21 0.84
N GLY A 310 5.61 -8.13 0.21
CA GLY A 310 5.08 -6.95 0.89
C GLY A 310 3.59 -7.09 1.16
N ILE A 311 3.19 -6.74 2.37
CA ILE A 311 1.80 -6.73 2.83
C ILE A 311 1.41 -5.29 3.18
N ASN A 312 0.42 -4.76 2.47
CA ASN A 312 -0.24 -3.50 2.80
C ASN A 312 -1.55 -3.81 3.51
N TYR A 313 -1.79 -3.20 4.67
CA TYR A 313 -2.98 -3.47 5.45
C TYR A 313 -3.50 -2.22 6.15
N TYR A 314 -4.80 -1.97 6.06
CA TYR A 314 -5.46 -0.83 6.69
C TYR A 314 -6.70 -1.21 7.50
N GLN A 315 -7.52 -2.16 7.01
CA GLN A 315 -8.76 -2.58 7.64
C GLN A 315 -9.18 -4.00 7.22
N PRO A 316 -10.01 -4.69 8.01
CA PRO A 316 -10.66 -5.93 7.59
C PRO A 316 -11.85 -5.65 6.69
N THR A 317 -12.29 -6.67 5.96
CA THR A 317 -13.51 -6.66 5.15
C THR A 317 -14.52 -7.63 5.73
N VAL A 318 -15.75 -7.17 6.02
CA VAL A 318 -16.84 -8.02 6.51
C VAL A 318 -17.94 -8.07 5.46
N VAL A 319 -18.34 -9.29 5.06
CA VAL A 319 -19.29 -9.50 3.98
C VAL A 319 -20.40 -10.46 4.36
N SER A 320 -21.55 -10.33 3.69
CA SER A 320 -22.63 -11.29 3.74
C SER A 320 -23.18 -11.59 2.35
N ALA A 321 -24.00 -12.64 2.27
CA ALA A 321 -24.82 -12.94 1.10
C ALA A 321 -25.69 -11.74 0.68
N PRO A 322 -26.20 -11.76 -0.57
CA PRO A 322 -27.14 -10.77 -1.04
C PRO A 322 -28.32 -10.59 -0.10
N ASP A 323 -28.65 -9.36 0.22
CA ASP A 323 -29.83 -9.02 0.99
C ASP A 323 -30.82 -8.30 0.06
N PRO A 324 -31.95 -8.94 -0.31
CA PRO A 324 -32.93 -8.34 -1.21
C PRO A 324 -33.58 -7.08 -0.62
N ASP A 325 -33.51 -6.89 0.70
CA ASP A 325 -34.04 -5.74 1.41
C ASP A 325 -32.98 -4.64 1.65
N ALA A 326 -31.73 -4.88 1.23
CA ALA A 326 -30.68 -3.87 1.37
C ALA A 326 -30.98 -2.65 0.48
N PRO A 327 -30.82 -1.42 1.00
CA PRO A 327 -31.05 -0.22 0.20
C PRO A 327 -30.10 -0.17 -0.99
N ALA A 328 -30.66 0.02 -2.18
CA ALA A 328 -29.85 0.33 -3.37
C ALA A 328 -29.25 1.74 -3.22
N GLY A 329 -27.95 1.87 -3.36
CA GLY A 329 -27.26 3.16 -3.29
C GLY A 329 -25.81 3.04 -3.76
N PRO A 330 -25.13 4.18 -3.97
CA PRO A 330 -23.72 4.19 -4.30
C PRO A 330 -22.93 3.43 -3.24
N ARG A 331 -22.07 2.52 -3.68
CA ARG A 331 -21.19 1.76 -2.80
C ARG A 331 -19.94 2.57 -2.53
N SER A 332 -19.54 2.67 -1.28
CA SER A 332 -18.26 3.25 -0.89
C SER A 332 -17.47 2.19 -0.12
N ASP A 333 -16.34 1.80 -0.66
CA ASP A 333 -15.37 0.92 0.00
C ASP A 333 -14.29 1.70 0.77
N GLY A 334 -14.47 3.02 0.88
CA GLY A 334 -13.50 3.94 1.50
C GLY A 334 -12.46 4.50 0.54
N HIS A 335 -12.55 4.20 -0.78
CA HIS A 335 -11.68 4.78 -1.81
C HIS A 335 -12.39 5.81 -2.69
N GLY A 336 -13.69 5.94 -2.55
CA GLY A 336 -14.55 6.84 -3.30
C GLY A 336 -15.97 6.26 -3.44
N ALA A 337 -16.88 7.06 -3.98
CA ALA A 337 -18.24 6.61 -4.28
C ALA A 337 -18.39 6.34 -5.78
N SER A 338 -18.99 5.20 -6.14
CA SER A 338 -19.30 4.83 -7.52
C SER A 338 -20.58 4.04 -7.59
N ASP A 339 -21.28 4.19 -8.72
CA ASP A 339 -22.42 3.32 -9.07
C ASP A 339 -21.97 1.95 -9.60
N HIS A 340 -20.66 1.79 -9.87
CA HIS A 340 -20.05 0.56 -10.36
C HIS A 340 -19.26 -0.14 -9.27
N SER A 341 -19.35 -1.47 -9.26
CA SER A 341 -18.65 -2.30 -8.26
C SER A 341 -17.21 -2.60 -8.67
N PRO A 342 -16.24 -2.58 -7.73
CA PRO A 342 -14.91 -3.11 -7.96
C PRO A 342 -14.82 -4.63 -7.84
N TRP A 343 -15.94 -5.35 -7.77
CA TRP A 343 -16.03 -6.79 -7.51
C TRP A 343 -16.71 -7.53 -8.66
N PRO A 344 -16.00 -7.77 -9.79
CA PRO A 344 -16.59 -8.42 -10.98
C PRO A 344 -17.21 -9.78 -10.67
N GLY A 345 -18.48 -9.97 -11.02
CA GLY A 345 -19.22 -11.20 -10.76
C GLY A 345 -19.65 -11.42 -9.30
N SER A 346 -19.42 -10.41 -8.43
CA SER A 346 -19.78 -10.43 -7.02
C SER A 346 -20.43 -9.11 -6.56
N GLU A 347 -21.07 -8.42 -7.51
CA GLU A 347 -21.70 -7.11 -7.28
C GLU A 347 -22.90 -7.17 -6.33
N ASP A 348 -23.45 -8.36 -6.12
CA ASP A 348 -24.58 -8.66 -5.24
C ASP A 348 -24.17 -8.79 -3.76
N ILE A 349 -22.91 -8.98 -3.44
CA ILE A 349 -22.43 -9.17 -2.07
C ILE A 349 -22.55 -7.87 -1.27
N VAL A 350 -23.00 -8.01 -0.02
CA VAL A 350 -23.18 -6.89 0.91
C VAL A 350 -21.95 -6.71 1.79
N PHE A 351 -21.42 -5.49 1.82
CA PHE A 351 -20.29 -5.11 2.66
C PHE A 351 -20.79 -4.45 3.93
N HIS A 352 -20.28 -4.88 5.06
CA HIS A 352 -20.65 -4.39 6.38
C HIS A 352 -19.48 -3.65 7.03
N PRO A 353 -19.80 -2.60 7.81
CA PRO A 353 -18.78 -1.98 8.65
C PRO A 353 -18.23 -3.01 9.66
N ALA A 354 -16.91 -3.24 9.67
CA ALA A 354 -16.30 -4.04 10.72
C ALA A 354 -16.42 -3.33 12.09
N PRO A 355 -16.48 -4.05 13.22
CA PRO A 355 -16.53 -3.42 14.54
C PRO A 355 -15.23 -2.65 14.86
N GLY A 356 -15.28 -1.75 15.84
CA GLY A 356 -14.13 -1.01 16.32
C GLY A 356 -14.16 0.50 16.05
N GLU A 357 -13.09 1.16 16.44
CA GLU A 357 -12.86 2.59 16.20
C GLU A 357 -12.78 2.90 14.69
N ARG A 358 -13.21 4.10 14.30
CA ARG A 358 -13.21 4.55 12.90
C ARG A 358 -12.16 5.62 12.67
N THR A 359 -11.45 5.47 11.58
CA THR A 359 -10.50 6.48 11.07
C THR A 359 -11.24 7.59 10.31
N ALA A 360 -10.52 8.64 9.89
CA ALA A 360 -11.09 9.69 9.03
C ALA A 360 -11.48 9.18 7.63
N MET A 361 -11.00 7.99 7.23
CA MET A 361 -11.45 7.29 6.02
C MET A 361 -12.77 6.52 6.23
N GLY A 362 -13.24 6.40 7.47
CA GLY A 362 -14.33 5.51 7.84
C GLY A 362 -13.91 4.04 8.02
N TRP A 363 -12.62 3.74 7.92
CA TRP A 363 -12.07 2.39 8.07
C TRP A 363 -12.00 1.97 9.54
N SER A 364 -12.18 0.67 9.78
CA SER A 364 -12.08 0.13 11.14
C SER A 364 -10.63 -0.10 11.55
N VAL A 365 -10.29 0.26 12.77
CA VAL A 365 -8.99 -0.06 13.37
C VAL A 365 -9.01 -1.49 13.88
N ASP A 366 -8.29 -2.40 13.25
CA ASP A 366 -8.20 -3.82 13.64
C ASP A 366 -6.78 -4.40 13.44
N PRO A 367 -5.93 -4.32 14.46
CA PRO A 367 -4.60 -4.95 14.39
C PRO A 367 -4.63 -6.48 14.24
N THR A 368 -5.75 -7.13 14.62
CA THR A 368 -5.88 -8.59 14.50
C THR A 368 -5.88 -9.05 13.05
N GLY A 369 -6.51 -8.28 12.14
CA GLY A 369 -6.50 -8.60 10.73
C GLY A 369 -5.09 -8.57 10.12
N LEU A 370 -4.22 -7.66 10.55
CA LEU A 370 -2.82 -7.67 10.13
C LEU A 370 -2.10 -8.94 10.61
N HIS A 371 -2.30 -9.34 11.87
CA HIS A 371 -1.73 -10.57 12.40
C HIS A 371 -2.21 -11.79 11.60
N GLU A 372 -3.53 -11.90 11.34
CA GLU A 372 -4.13 -12.99 10.56
C GLU A 372 -3.47 -13.09 9.16
N LEU A 373 -3.29 -11.98 8.47
CA LEU A 373 -2.67 -11.94 7.15
C LEU A 373 -1.19 -12.33 7.19
N LEU A 374 -0.43 -11.84 8.17
CA LEU A 374 0.99 -12.21 8.32
C LEU A 374 1.16 -13.71 8.56
N MET A 375 0.32 -14.32 9.42
CA MET A 375 0.35 -15.76 9.67
C MET A 375 -0.09 -16.55 8.44
N HIS A 376 -1.12 -16.10 7.71
CA HIS A 376 -1.59 -16.70 6.48
C HIS A 376 -0.48 -16.75 5.42
N TYR A 377 0.10 -15.60 5.08
CA TYR A 377 1.13 -15.53 4.03
C TYR A 377 2.47 -16.16 4.46
N SER A 378 2.76 -16.23 5.74
CA SER A 378 3.89 -17.03 6.24
C SER A 378 3.71 -18.52 5.96
N ALA A 379 2.47 -19.01 5.97
CA ALA A 379 2.16 -20.40 5.63
C ALA A 379 2.08 -20.64 4.12
N GLU A 380 1.49 -19.70 3.35
CA GLU A 380 1.35 -19.80 1.89
C GLU A 380 2.66 -19.63 1.11
N ALA A 381 3.62 -18.88 1.66
CA ALA A 381 4.90 -18.61 1.04
C ALA A 381 6.08 -18.98 1.98
N PRO A 382 6.25 -20.27 2.30
CA PRO A 382 7.27 -20.72 3.25
C PRO A 382 8.68 -20.37 2.75
N GLY A 383 9.46 -19.71 3.61
CA GLY A 383 10.83 -19.29 3.29
C GLY A 383 10.93 -17.93 2.57
N VAL A 384 9.81 -17.30 2.23
CA VAL A 384 9.77 -15.93 1.72
C VAL A 384 9.65 -14.95 2.88
N ALA A 385 10.56 -13.97 2.97
CA ALA A 385 10.49 -12.95 4.00
C ALA A 385 9.27 -12.03 3.81
N LEU A 386 8.60 -11.67 4.88
CA LEU A 386 7.49 -10.72 4.86
C LEU A 386 7.94 -9.32 5.28
N TYR A 387 7.38 -8.31 4.64
CA TYR A 387 7.48 -6.91 5.07
C TYR A 387 6.09 -6.30 5.13
N VAL A 388 5.76 -5.58 6.18
CA VAL A 388 4.60 -4.69 6.15
C VAL A 388 5.02 -3.44 5.39
N THR A 389 4.71 -3.41 4.09
CA THR A 389 5.15 -2.37 3.16
C THR A 389 4.29 -1.11 3.21
N GLU A 390 3.06 -1.24 3.73
CA GLU A 390 2.23 -0.11 4.12
C GLU A 390 1.27 -0.51 5.26
N ASN A 391 1.20 0.35 6.26
CA ASN A 391 0.18 0.36 7.29
C ASN A 391 0.13 1.75 7.92
N GLY A 392 -1.05 2.30 8.12
CA GLY A 392 -1.20 3.66 8.60
C GLY A 392 -2.65 4.09 8.74
N VAL A 393 -2.85 5.32 9.18
CA VAL A 393 -4.16 5.84 9.52
C VAL A 393 -4.28 7.34 9.23
N ALA A 394 -5.42 7.75 8.69
CA ALA A 394 -5.77 9.16 8.56
C ALA A 394 -6.62 9.63 9.74
N TYR A 395 -6.24 10.77 10.28
CA TYR A 395 -7.02 11.55 11.25
C TYR A 395 -7.11 13.02 10.84
N ASP A 396 -7.99 13.78 11.48
CA ASP A 396 -8.14 15.22 11.24
C ASP A 396 -7.10 16.03 12.03
N ASP A 397 -5.84 15.85 11.65
CA ASP A 397 -4.70 16.46 12.33
C ASP A 397 -4.67 17.97 12.09
N LYS A 398 -4.50 18.74 13.15
CA LYS A 398 -4.41 20.21 13.10
C LYS A 398 -3.29 20.72 14.00
N PRO A 399 -2.56 21.76 13.57
CA PRO A 399 -1.59 22.43 14.43
C PRO A 399 -2.27 23.08 15.63
N GLY A 400 -1.69 22.90 16.80
CA GLY A 400 -2.06 23.64 18.01
C GLY A 400 -1.59 25.10 17.97
N PRO A 401 -1.94 25.92 18.99
CA PRO A 401 -1.53 27.33 19.08
C PRO A 401 0.01 27.53 19.09
N ASP A 402 0.74 26.53 19.55
CA ASP A 402 2.22 26.47 19.59
C ASP A 402 2.83 25.95 18.27
N GLY A 403 2.00 25.61 17.29
CA GLY A 403 2.40 25.04 16.01
C GLY A 403 2.75 23.56 16.05
N SER A 404 2.65 22.90 17.21
CA SER A 404 2.81 21.44 17.32
C SER A 404 1.56 20.70 16.80
N VAL A 405 1.73 19.44 16.38
CA VAL A 405 0.62 18.58 15.97
C VAL A 405 0.57 17.36 16.89
N HIS A 406 -0.47 17.30 17.71
CA HIS A 406 -0.70 16.22 18.65
C HIS A 406 -1.69 15.21 18.07
N ASP A 407 -1.24 13.98 17.88
CA ASP A 407 -1.99 12.89 17.24
C ASP A 407 -1.91 11.57 18.04
N PRO A 408 -2.39 11.57 19.31
CA PRO A 408 -2.29 10.39 20.17
C PRO A 408 -3.06 9.17 19.62
N ASP A 409 -4.08 9.37 18.82
CA ASP A 409 -4.85 8.31 18.19
C ASP A 409 -4.00 7.53 17.18
N ARG A 410 -3.16 8.24 16.41
CA ARG A 410 -2.19 7.59 15.52
C ARG A 410 -1.14 6.81 16.29
N ILE A 411 -0.71 7.30 17.45
CA ILE A 411 0.22 6.55 18.32
C ILE A 411 -0.43 5.24 18.79
N ARG A 412 -1.71 5.26 19.22
CA ARG A 412 -2.44 4.04 19.60
C ARG A 412 -2.60 3.06 18.45
N TYR A 413 -2.90 3.59 17.25
CA TYR A 413 -2.97 2.78 16.05
C TYR A 413 -1.64 2.08 15.74
N LEU A 414 -0.53 2.83 15.77
CA LEU A 414 0.82 2.30 15.56
C LEU A 414 1.19 1.23 16.58
N ASP A 415 0.99 1.52 17.88
CA ASP A 415 1.29 0.58 18.96
C ASP A 415 0.53 -0.74 18.78
N GLY A 416 -0.78 -0.68 18.47
CA GLY A 416 -1.60 -1.86 18.28
C GLY A 416 -1.12 -2.73 17.10
N HIS A 417 -0.83 -2.11 15.95
CA HIS A 417 -0.38 -2.85 14.77
C HIS A 417 1.04 -3.38 14.91
N LEU A 418 1.96 -2.62 15.51
CA LEU A 418 3.32 -3.10 15.79
C LEU A 418 3.33 -4.26 16.79
N ARG A 419 2.43 -4.26 17.79
CA ARG A 419 2.25 -5.43 18.67
C ARG A 419 1.71 -6.65 17.94
N ALA A 420 0.80 -6.45 16.98
CA ALA A 420 0.31 -7.54 16.13
C ALA A 420 1.43 -8.15 15.28
N ILE A 421 2.30 -7.31 14.70
CA ILE A 421 3.50 -7.75 13.96
C ILE A 421 4.44 -8.52 14.90
N ARG A 422 4.72 -7.96 16.08
CA ARG A 422 5.62 -8.63 17.04
C ARG A 422 5.08 -9.98 17.49
N ARG A 423 3.77 -10.09 17.63
CA ARG A 423 3.09 -11.35 17.91
C ARG A 423 3.30 -12.35 16.78
N ALA A 424 3.08 -11.96 15.52
CA ALA A 424 3.31 -12.84 14.36
C ALA A 424 4.78 -13.34 14.31
N ILE A 425 5.76 -12.46 14.57
CA ILE A 425 7.18 -12.84 14.67
C ILE A 425 7.40 -13.88 15.77
N THR A 426 6.76 -13.70 16.94
CA THR A 426 6.88 -14.66 18.07
C THR A 426 6.28 -16.02 17.72
N GLU A 427 5.22 -16.04 16.90
CA GLU A 427 4.54 -17.24 16.42
C GLU A 427 5.22 -17.87 15.21
N GLY A 428 6.35 -17.29 14.72
CA GLY A 428 7.22 -17.90 13.73
C GLY A 428 7.17 -17.29 12.33
N ALA A 429 6.41 -16.21 12.10
CA ALA A 429 6.42 -15.50 10.83
C ALA A 429 7.73 -14.72 10.65
N ASP A 430 8.38 -14.83 9.47
CA ASP A 430 9.61 -14.11 9.13
C ASP A 430 9.29 -12.68 8.65
N VAL A 431 8.85 -11.81 9.57
CA VAL A 431 8.55 -10.41 9.30
C VAL A 431 9.77 -9.56 9.60
N ARG A 432 10.36 -8.96 8.57
CA ARG A 432 11.66 -8.26 8.66
C ARG A 432 11.60 -6.75 8.67
N GLY A 433 10.42 -6.15 8.53
CA GLY A 433 10.30 -4.70 8.56
C GLY A 433 8.88 -4.19 8.48
N TYR A 434 8.76 -2.91 8.81
CA TYR A 434 7.51 -2.16 8.80
C TYR A 434 7.75 -0.78 8.17
N PHE A 435 6.91 -0.42 7.21
CA PHE A 435 6.91 0.89 6.56
C PHE A 435 5.60 1.60 6.85
N GLN A 436 5.69 2.67 7.63
CA GLN A 436 4.53 3.51 7.96
C GLN A 436 4.00 4.22 6.71
N TRP A 437 2.73 4.07 6.44
CA TRP A 437 2.02 4.88 5.48
C TRP A 437 1.35 6.07 6.19
N SER A 438 1.85 7.30 6.04
CA SER A 438 2.92 7.70 5.13
C SER A 438 3.96 8.52 5.90
N LEU A 439 5.12 8.76 5.32
CA LEU A 439 6.14 9.65 5.89
C LEU A 439 5.54 11.03 6.18
N MET A 440 4.83 11.60 5.22
CA MET A 440 4.25 12.93 5.30
C MET A 440 2.83 12.96 4.73
N ASP A 441 2.01 13.92 5.18
CA ASP A 441 0.71 14.19 4.58
C ASP A 441 0.90 14.49 3.09
N ASN A 442 0.02 13.95 2.24
CA ASN A 442 0.22 14.03 0.79
C ASN A 442 -1.13 14.02 0.04
N PHE A 443 -1.08 13.90 -1.27
CA PHE A 443 -2.24 13.76 -2.14
C PHE A 443 -2.85 12.37 -1.99
N GLU A 444 -4.01 12.28 -1.31
CA GLU A 444 -4.71 11.01 -1.07
C GLU A 444 -5.70 10.71 -2.21
N TRP A 445 -5.18 10.53 -3.39
CA TRP A 445 -5.90 10.05 -4.58
C TRP A 445 -7.21 10.83 -4.85
N ALA A 446 -8.35 10.14 -4.93
CA ALA A 446 -9.66 10.78 -5.13
C ALA A 446 -10.07 11.74 -4.00
N TYR A 447 -9.48 11.62 -2.81
CA TYR A 447 -9.73 12.50 -1.66
C TYR A 447 -8.86 13.77 -1.66
N GLY A 448 -7.96 13.93 -2.63
CA GLY A 448 -7.06 15.09 -2.69
C GLY A 448 -6.25 15.26 -1.41
N TYR A 449 -6.21 16.46 -0.86
CA TYR A 449 -5.44 16.76 0.36
C TYR A 449 -6.26 16.68 1.65
N SER A 450 -7.48 16.15 1.59
CA SER A 450 -8.39 16.11 2.75
C SER A 450 -8.03 15.05 3.80
N LYS A 451 -7.22 14.03 3.44
CA LYS A 451 -6.85 12.92 4.31
C LYS A 451 -5.38 12.97 4.68
N ARG A 452 -5.08 12.89 5.99
CA ARG A 452 -3.74 13.08 6.52
C ARG A 452 -3.21 11.80 7.16
N PHE A 453 -2.40 11.05 6.40
CA PHE A 453 -1.77 9.81 6.84
C PHE A 453 -0.36 9.99 7.41
N GLY A 454 0.23 11.16 7.19
CA GLY A 454 1.65 11.39 7.46
C GLY A 454 2.03 11.33 8.93
N LEU A 455 3.24 10.87 9.20
CA LEU A 455 3.95 11.15 10.46
C LEU A 455 4.33 12.63 10.54
N VAL A 456 4.54 13.26 9.38
CA VAL A 456 4.87 14.66 9.24
C VAL A 456 3.66 15.41 8.68
N TYR A 457 3.22 16.43 9.41
CA TYR A 457 2.19 17.35 8.94
C TYR A 457 2.76 18.27 7.87
N ILE A 458 2.03 18.42 6.76
CA ILE A 458 2.34 19.36 5.69
C ILE A 458 1.34 20.52 5.70
N ASP A 459 1.87 21.72 5.82
CA ASP A 459 1.15 22.92 5.48
C ASP A 459 1.24 23.11 3.96
N TYR A 460 0.17 22.81 3.25
CA TYR A 460 0.18 22.79 1.78
C TYR A 460 0.36 24.17 1.13
N GLU A 461 0.09 25.27 1.85
CA GLU A 461 0.32 26.63 1.33
C GLU A 461 1.80 27.01 1.41
N THR A 462 2.43 26.76 2.56
CA THR A 462 3.82 27.15 2.82
C THR A 462 4.83 26.04 2.55
N GLN A 463 4.34 24.82 2.35
CA GLN A 463 5.17 23.61 2.21
C GLN A 463 6.02 23.30 3.46
N ARG A 464 5.63 23.82 4.63
CA ARG A 464 6.34 23.54 5.90
C ARG A 464 6.06 22.11 6.37
N ARG A 465 7.14 21.44 6.79
CA ARG A 465 7.13 20.11 7.38
C ARG A 465 7.15 20.25 8.89
N THR A 466 6.17 19.63 9.59
CA THR A 466 6.11 19.62 11.06
C THR A 466 5.94 18.18 11.54
N PRO A 467 6.97 17.55 12.16
CA PRO A 467 6.83 16.23 12.75
C PRO A 467 5.72 16.21 13.82
N LYS A 468 4.77 15.29 13.66
CA LYS A 468 3.69 15.07 14.61
C LYS A 468 4.18 14.36 15.89
N SER A 469 3.38 14.24 16.92
CA SER A 469 3.72 13.47 18.12
C SER A 469 4.00 12.00 17.78
N SER A 470 3.23 11.42 16.88
CA SER A 470 3.45 10.06 16.37
C SER A 470 4.82 9.88 15.71
N ALA A 471 5.31 10.89 14.98
CA ALA A 471 6.65 10.83 14.39
C ALA A 471 7.74 10.70 15.46
N ARG A 472 7.61 11.43 16.56
CA ARG A 472 8.57 11.37 17.68
C ARG A 472 8.49 10.04 18.42
N TRP A 473 7.30 9.52 18.63
CA TRP A 473 7.06 8.20 19.23
C TRP A 473 7.65 7.08 18.34
N TYR A 474 7.38 7.12 17.03
CA TYR A 474 7.91 6.16 16.07
C TYR A 474 9.45 6.24 15.96
N ALA A 475 10.00 7.45 15.97
CA ALA A 475 11.44 7.67 16.00
C ALA A 475 12.11 7.06 17.24
N GLN A 476 11.45 7.07 18.38
CA GLN A 476 11.93 6.40 19.59
C GLN A 476 11.97 4.87 19.39
N ALA A 477 10.88 4.30 18.86
CA ALA A 477 10.81 2.87 18.56
C ALA A 477 11.91 2.45 17.55
N ALA A 478 12.08 3.22 16.47
CA ALA A 478 13.08 2.93 15.46
C ALA A 478 14.53 2.94 16.01
N ARG A 479 14.83 3.86 16.95
CA ARG A 479 16.18 3.95 17.55
C ARG A 479 16.45 2.89 18.59
N SER A 480 15.45 2.53 19.40
CA SER A 480 15.63 1.57 20.50
C SER A 480 15.37 0.12 20.09
N GLY A 481 14.63 -0.11 19.00
CA GLY A 481 14.07 -1.41 18.67
C GLY A 481 12.94 -1.85 19.62
N GLU A 482 12.43 -0.96 20.48
CA GLU A 482 11.41 -1.25 21.47
C GLU A 482 10.26 -0.24 21.37
N LEU A 483 9.03 -0.69 21.60
CA LEU A 483 7.88 0.21 21.61
C LEU A 483 7.92 1.11 22.87
N PRO A 484 7.92 2.44 22.68
CA PRO A 484 7.79 3.36 23.81
C PRO A 484 6.42 3.23 24.50
N PRO A 485 6.29 3.65 25.76
CA PRO A 485 4.98 3.69 26.42
C PRO A 485 4.02 4.60 25.64
N LEU A 486 2.73 4.29 25.76
CA LEU A 486 1.68 5.17 25.25
C LEU A 486 1.64 6.46 26.07
N PRO A 487 1.40 7.63 25.45
CA PRO A 487 1.34 8.92 26.12
C PRO A 487 0.13 9.06 27.07
#